data_0d08cdcab0854c84f1b4b6d2f65674d5
#
_entry.id   0d08cdcab0854c84f1b4b6d2f65674d5
#
_cell.length_a   1.000
_cell.length_b   1.000
_cell.length_c   1.000
_cell.angle_alpha   90.00
_cell.angle_beta   90.00
_cell.angle_gamma   90.00
#
_symmetry.space_group_name_H-M   'P 1'
#
loop_
_entity.id
_entity.type
_entity.pdbx_description
1 polymer ?
#
loop_
_entity_poly.entity_id
_entity_poly.type
_entity_poly.pdbx_seq_one_letter_code
_entity_poly.pdbx_strand_id
1 'polypeptide(L)'
;MNTKLVHVAIAILYRDGKFLMQLRDNIPTIVYPGHWAFFGGHLEPNEVPEIAVKRELQEEIGYVPPVLHWFRNYEDDKAVRHVFHGELTVELKDLVLGEGWDMGLLSVADIRLGECYSEVAGEVRPLGDRHQRILLDFVESQTKM
;
A
#
# COMPACT_ATOMS: atom_id res chain seq x y z
N MET A 1 8.73 21.94 -22.12
CA MET A 1 9.27 21.80 -20.78
C MET A 1 8.97 20.39 -20.24
N ASN A 2 10.02 19.68 -19.92
CA ASN A 2 9.86 18.29 -19.47
C ASN A 2 9.61 18.23 -17.98
N THR A 3 8.37 18.05 -17.61
CA THR A 3 8.04 17.74 -16.25
C THR A 3 8.28 16.24 -16.08
N LYS A 4 9.30 15.88 -15.31
CA LYS A 4 9.55 14.48 -15.04
C LYS A 4 8.47 13.95 -14.11
N LEU A 5 7.89 12.82 -14.48
CA LEU A 5 6.97 12.13 -13.61
C LEU A 5 7.73 11.55 -12.41
N VAL A 6 7.10 11.60 -11.27
CA VAL A 6 7.61 10.95 -10.06
C VAL A 6 7.32 9.45 -10.17
N HIS A 7 8.30 8.62 -9.84
CA HIS A 7 8.11 7.18 -9.82
C HIS A 7 7.99 6.68 -8.38
N VAL A 8 6.97 5.89 -8.13
CA VAL A 8 6.65 5.33 -6.80
C VAL A 8 6.48 3.84 -6.94
N ALA A 9 6.98 3.09 -5.97
CA ALA A 9 6.77 1.64 -5.90
C ALA A 9 5.93 1.32 -4.67
N ILE A 10 4.86 0.57 -4.85
CA ILE A 10 3.94 0.21 -3.76
C ILE A 10 3.66 -1.28 -3.78
N ALA A 11 3.27 -1.82 -2.62
CA ALA A 11 3.07 -3.24 -2.45
C ALA A 11 1.68 -3.57 -1.93
N ILE A 12 1.02 -4.50 -2.60
CA ILE A 12 -0.19 -5.15 -2.13
C ILE A 12 0.26 -6.41 -1.39
N LEU A 13 0.14 -6.40 -0.07
CA LEU A 13 0.47 -7.55 0.77
C LEU A 13 -0.81 -8.18 1.28
N TYR A 14 -0.95 -9.49 1.12
CA TYR A 14 -2.21 -10.15 1.44
C TYR A 14 -1.99 -11.45 2.21
N ARG A 15 -2.98 -11.79 3.00
CA ARG A 15 -3.03 -13.04 3.78
C ARG A 15 -4.49 -13.40 4.02
N ASP A 16 -4.87 -14.63 3.66
CA ASP A 16 -6.22 -15.15 3.89
C ASP A 16 -7.33 -14.23 3.35
N GLY A 17 -7.11 -13.69 2.15
CA GLY A 17 -8.09 -12.81 1.51
C GLY A 17 -8.20 -11.42 2.07
N LYS A 18 -7.25 -11.03 2.93
CA LYS A 18 -7.20 -9.69 3.51
C LYS A 18 -5.92 -8.98 3.09
N PHE A 19 -5.94 -7.66 3.13
CA PHE A 19 -4.87 -6.83 2.59
C PHE A 19 -4.28 -5.93 3.67
N LEU A 20 -2.97 -5.96 3.79
CA LEU A 20 -2.25 -5.16 4.77
C LEU A 20 -2.15 -3.71 4.31
N MET A 21 -2.65 -2.81 5.14
CA MET A 21 -2.59 -1.39 4.87
C MET A 21 -2.09 -0.64 6.10
N GLN A 22 -1.50 0.52 5.88
CA GLN A 22 -1.21 1.45 6.95
C GLN A 22 -2.28 2.52 7.01
N LEU A 23 -2.58 2.98 8.22
CA LEU A 23 -3.37 4.19 8.41
C LEU A 23 -2.39 5.34 8.56
N ARG A 24 -2.40 6.26 7.60
CA ARG A 24 -1.47 7.38 7.59
C ARG A 24 -1.80 8.35 8.74
N ASP A 25 -0.77 9.04 9.22
CA ASP A 25 -0.95 10.05 10.25
C ASP A 25 -1.97 11.10 9.81
N ASN A 26 -2.81 11.55 10.74
CA ASN A 26 -3.85 12.52 10.41
C ASN A 26 -3.32 13.95 10.60
N ILE A 27 -2.38 14.32 9.73
CA ILE A 27 -1.78 15.66 9.71
C ILE A 27 -1.93 16.28 8.32
N PRO A 28 -2.23 17.58 8.23
CA PRO A 28 -2.59 18.19 6.93
C PRO A 28 -1.45 18.32 5.94
N THR A 29 -0.21 18.09 6.36
CA THR A 29 0.97 18.30 5.51
C THR A 29 1.32 17.10 4.64
N ILE A 30 0.65 15.96 4.78
CA ILE A 30 0.94 14.76 4.00
C ILE A 30 -0.22 14.43 3.06
N VAL A 31 0.07 13.58 2.07
CA VAL A 31 -0.95 13.08 1.13
C VAL A 31 -1.80 12.04 1.84
N TYR A 32 -3.10 12.06 1.63
CA TYR A 32 -4.06 11.15 2.26
C TYR A 32 -3.94 11.09 3.79
N PRO A 33 -3.99 12.24 4.48
CA PRO A 33 -3.90 12.23 5.95
C PRO A 33 -5.06 11.43 6.54
N GLY A 34 -4.77 10.57 7.51
CA GLY A 34 -5.79 9.77 8.18
C GLY A 34 -6.54 8.78 7.29
N HIS A 35 -5.95 8.40 6.16
CA HIS A 35 -6.50 7.40 5.24
C HIS A 35 -5.69 6.11 5.28
N TRP A 36 -6.37 5.00 5.05
CA TRP A 36 -5.70 3.72 4.80
C TRP A 36 -5.02 3.77 3.45
N ALA A 37 -3.80 3.28 3.38
CA ALA A 37 -2.96 3.36 2.18
C ALA A 37 -2.00 2.18 2.12
N PHE A 38 -1.42 1.95 0.94
CA PHE A 38 -0.36 0.96 0.76
C PHE A 38 0.94 1.39 1.43
N PHE A 39 1.80 0.41 1.68
CA PHE A 39 3.20 0.68 1.96
C PHE A 39 3.94 0.87 0.65
N GLY A 40 4.99 1.67 0.69
CA GLY A 40 5.81 1.99 -0.47
C GLY A 40 6.31 3.42 -0.43
N GLY A 41 6.95 3.85 -1.49
CA GLY A 41 7.46 5.21 -1.57
C GLY A 41 8.17 5.50 -2.88
N HIS A 42 8.79 6.66 -2.94
CA HIS A 42 9.47 7.16 -4.12
C HIS A 42 10.74 6.37 -4.43
N LEU A 43 10.99 6.16 -5.73
CA LEU A 43 12.27 5.62 -6.17
C LEU A 43 13.37 6.65 -5.93
N GLU A 44 14.53 6.18 -5.51
CA GLU A 44 15.74 6.97 -5.44
C GLU A 44 16.37 7.07 -6.85
N PRO A 45 17.25 8.05 -7.09
CA PRO A 45 17.93 8.14 -8.39
C PRO A 45 18.60 6.82 -8.78
N ASN A 46 18.34 6.39 -10.01
CA ASN A 46 18.89 5.14 -10.58
C ASN A 46 18.40 3.85 -9.91
N GLU A 47 17.40 3.95 -9.05
CA GLU A 47 16.81 2.78 -8.40
C GLU A 47 15.72 2.19 -9.30
N VAL A 48 15.69 0.85 -9.42
CA VAL A 48 14.62 0.17 -10.14
C VAL A 48 13.44 -0.09 -9.20
N PRO A 49 12.19 -0.14 -9.71
CA PRO A 49 11.01 -0.28 -8.86
C PRO A 49 11.03 -1.48 -7.91
N GLU A 50 11.50 -2.63 -8.36
CA GLU A 50 11.55 -3.83 -7.52
C GLU A 50 12.46 -3.65 -6.31
N ILE A 51 13.58 -2.98 -6.49
CA ILE A 51 14.51 -2.70 -5.40
C ILE A 51 13.90 -1.65 -4.46
N ALA A 52 13.26 -0.63 -5.02
CA ALA A 52 12.62 0.42 -4.23
C ALA A 52 11.53 -0.13 -3.31
N VAL A 53 10.66 -0.99 -3.83
CA VAL A 53 9.57 -1.55 -3.01
C VAL A 53 10.11 -2.38 -1.85
N LYS A 54 11.16 -3.16 -2.09
CA LYS A 54 11.80 -3.95 -1.03
C LYS A 54 12.43 -3.06 0.03
N ARG A 55 13.15 -2.03 -0.40
CA ARG A 55 13.76 -1.07 0.52
C ARG A 55 12.71 -0.38 1.38
N GLU A 56 11.64 0.10 0.75
CA GLU A 56 10.56 0.79 1.47
C GLU A 56 9.87 -0.13 2.48
N LEU A 57 9.59 -1.37 2.10
CA LEU A 57 8.98 -2.33 3.02
C LEU A 57 9.89 -2.61 4.22
N GLN A 58 11.18 -2.79 3.99
CA GLN A 58 12.14 -2.99 5.08
C GLN A 58 12.17 -1.80 6.04
N GLU A 59 12.14 -0.58 5.49
CA GLU A 59 12.14 0.64 6.30
C GLU A 59 10.83 0.82 7.08
N GLU A 60 9.69 0.51 6.44
CA GLU A 60 8.38 0.83 7.00
C GLU A 60 7.85 -0.22 7.97
N ILE A 61 8.08 -1.51 7.71
CA ILE A 61 7.51 -2.59 8.52
C ILE A 61 8.53 -3.66 8.92
N GLY A 62 9.79 -3.52 8.53
CA GLY A 62 10.84 -4.47 8.88
C GLY A 62 10.65 -5.85 8.26
N TYR A 63 9.95 -5.93 7.14
CA TYR A 63 9.60 -7.18 6.51
C TYR A 63 9.51 -7.03 5.00
N VAL A 64 10.08 -7.99 4.28
CA VAL A 64 9.96 -8.10 2.83
C VAL A 64 9.46 -9.51 2.53
N PRO A 65 8.34 -9.67 1.81
CA PRO A 65 7.87 -11.01 1.49
C PRO A 65 8.89 -11.76 0.65
N PRO A 66 8.96 -13.10 0.77
CA PRO A 66 9.95 -13.88 0.03
C PRO A 66 9.76 -13.79 -1.49
N VAL A 67 8.54 -13.55 -1.94
CA VAL A 67 8.25 -13.40 -3.37
C VAL A 67 7.40 -12.16 -3.57
N LEU A 68 7.85 -11.27 -4.45
CA LEU A 68 7.10 -10.12 -4.91
C LEU A 68 6.97 -10.21 -6.42
N HIS A 69 5.73 -10.08 -6.90
CA HIS A 69 5.42 -10.08 -8.32
C HIS A 69 4.97 -8.69 -8.73
N TRP A 70 5.37 -8.26 -9.94
CA TRP A 70 4.80 -7.05 -10.51
C TRP A 70 3.35 -7.31 -10.91
N PHE A 71 2.46 -6.37 -10.58
CA PHE A 71 1.05 -6.44 -10.96
C PHE A 71 0.78 -5.58 -12.19
N ARG A 72 0.89 -4.28 -12.05
CA ARG A 72 0.75 -3.33 -13.15
C ARG A 72 1.23 -1.95 -12.72
N ASN A 73 1.37 -1.06 -13.69
CA ASN A 73 1.67 0.34 -13.43
C ASN A 73 0.41 1.18 -13.58
N TYR A 74 0.30 2.19 -12.74
CA TYR A 74 -0.77 3.20 -12.83
C TYR A 74 -0.11 4.55 -13.03
N GLU A 75 -0.41 5.18 -14.15
CA GLU A 75 0.21 6.45 -14.51
C GLU A 75 -0.83 7.54 -14.64
N ASP A 76 -0.53 8.71 -14.09
CA ASP A 76 -1.29 9.93 -14.33
C ASP A 76 -0.30 11.05 -14.69
N ASP A 77 -0.77 12.29 -14.69
CA ASP A 77 0.07 13.43 -15.07
C ASP A 77 1.14 13.79 -14.03
N LYS A 78 1.10 13.17 -12.85
CA LYS A 78 2.00 13.47 -11.74
C LYS A 78 2.98 12.33 -11.42
N ALA A 79 2.55 11.09 -11.56
CA ALA A 79 3.32 9.96 -11.08
C ALA A 79 3.06 8.68 -11.86
N VAL A 80 4.06 7.82 -11.86
CA VAL A 80 3.93 6.43 -12.28
C VAL A 80 4.05 5.58 -11.03
N ARG A 81 3.00 4.80 -10.75
CA ARG A 81 2.96 3.92 -9.58
C ARG A 81 3.18 2.49 -10.05
N HIS A 82 4.32 1.93 -9.65
CA HIS A 82 4.69 0.56 -9.95
C HIS A 82 4.15 -0.32 -8.83
N VAL A 83 3.14 -1.14 -9.14
CA VAL A 83 2.43 -1.92 -8.12
C VAL A 83 2.91 -3.36 -8.14
N PHE A 84 3.37 -3.82 -6.98
CA PHE A 84 3.79 -5.19 -6.74
C PHE A 84 2.82 -5.86 -5.78
N HIS A 85 2.85 -7.19 -5.74
CA HIS A 85 2.05 -7.92 -4.77
C HIS A 85 2.82 -9.13 -4.26
N GLY A 86 2.50 -9.53 -3.04
CA GLY A 86 3.12 -10.69 -2.42
C GLY A 86 2.33 -11.16 -1.22
N GLU A 87 2.49 -12.43 -0.91
CA GLU A 87 1.84 -13.03 0.24
C GLU A 87 2.56 -12.65 1.53
N LEU A 88 1.79 -12.22 2.52
CA LEU A 88 2.29 -11.95 3.85
C LEU A 88 2.47 -13.29 4.57
N THR A 89 3.72 -13.65 4.87
CA THR A 89 4.05 -14.95 5.44
C THR A 89 4.25 -14.95 6.95
N VAL A 90 4.09 -13.78 7.57
CA VAL A 90 4.23 -13.60 9.02
C VAL A 90 2.94 -13.00 9.59
N GLU A 91 2.78 -13.07 10.90
CA GLU A 91 1.63 -12.46 11.54
C GLU A 91 1.85 -10.97 11.73
N LEU A 92 0.74 -10.23 11.87
CA LEU A 92 0.78 -8.77 12.03
C LEU A 92 1.66 -8.36 13.23
N LYS A 93 1.62 -9.12 14.31
CA LYS A 93 2.42 -8.87 15.52
C LYS A 93 3.93 -8.95 15.28
N ASP A 94 4.35 -9.59 14.20
CA ASP A 94 5.77 -9.73 13.87
C ASP A 94 6.29 -8.54 13.04
N LEU A 95 5.40 -7.64 12.65
CA LEU A 95 5.74 -6.44 11.91
C LEU A 95 5.95 -5.27 12.86
N VAL A 96 6.80 -4.34 12.44
CA VAL A 96 7.07 -3.13 13.23
C VAL A 96 6.72 -1.92 12.38
N LEU A 97 5.65 -1.22 12.73
CA LEU A 97 5.24 -0.01 12.01
C LEU A 97 6.21 1.13 12.37
N GLY A 98 6.99 1.56 11.39
CA GLY A 98 7.98 2.63 11.58
C GLY A 98 7.34 4.01 11.70
N GLU A 99 6.41 4.31 10.82
CA GLU A 99 5.66 5.57 10.81
C GLU A 99 4.21 5.25 10.53
N GLY A 100 3.32 6.18 10.90
CA GLY A 100 1.90 6.00 10.67
C GLY A 100 1.14 5.84 11.96
N TRP A 101 -0.17 5.92 11.84
CA TRP A 101 -1.09 5.92 12.98
C TRP A 101 -1.47 4.49 13.39
N ASP A 102 -1.72 3.63 12.41
CA ASP A 102 -2.12 2.25 12.65
C ASP A 102 -1.71 1.38 11.46
N MET A 103 -1.86 0.08 11.61
CA MET A 103 -1.63 -0.90 10.58
C MET A 103 -2.64 -2.02 10.77
N GLY A 104 -3.25 -2.48 9.71
CA GLY A 104 -4.27 -3.51 9.81
C GLY A 104 -4.52 -4.27 8.52
N LEU A 105 -5.27 -5.36 8.65
CA LEU A 105 -5.70 -6.17 7.52
C LEU A 105 -7.14 -5.79 7.16
N LEU A 106 -7.33 -5.32 5.92
CA LEU A 106 -8.63 -4.94 5.40
C LEU A 106 -9.21 -6.08 4.57
N SER A 107 -10.50 -6.38 4.81
CA SER A 107 -11.21 -7.39 4.02
C SER A 107 -11.64 -6.81 2.67
N VAL A 108 -12.05 -7.68 1.74
CA VAL A 108 -12.63 -7.23 0.47
C VAL A 108 -13.88 -6.37 0.72
N ALA A 109 -14.68 -6.71 1.73
CA ALA A 109 -15.86 -5.93 2.08
C ALA A 109 -15.47 -4.51 2.52
N ASP A 110 -14.41 -4.36 3.33
CA ASP A 110 -13.90 -3.06 3.74
C ASP A 110 -13.45 -2.24 2.52
N ILE A 111 -12.75 -2.91 1.60
CA ILE A 111 -12.25 -2.25 0.39
C ILE A 111 -13.40 -1.75 -0.46
N ARG A 112 -14.44 -2.56 -0.66
CA ARG A 112 -15.63 -2.16 -1.42
C ARG A 112 -16.38 -1.00 -0.75
N LEU A 113 -16.44 -1.03 0.57
CA LEU A 113 -17.06 0.04 1.34
C LEU A 113 -16.25 1.33 1.31
N GLY A 114 -14.92 1.22 1.15
CA GLY A 114 -14.02 2.37 1.11
C GLY A 114 -13.65 2.91 2.48
N GLU A 115 -13.79 2.10 3.51
CA GLU A 115 -13.46 2.49 4.89
C GLU A 115 -13.27 1.26 5.77
N CYS A 116 -12.57 1.45 6.88
CA CYS A 116 -12.31 0.38 7.85
C CYS A 116 -12.11 0.98 9.24
N TYR A 117 -12.60 0.28 10.25
CA TYR A 117 -12.41 0.69 11.64
C TYR A 117 -10.95 0.51 12.05
N SER A 118 -10.41 1.48 12.78
CA SER A 118 -9.08 1.42 13.39
C SER A 118 -9.23 1.41 14.91
N GLU A 119 -8.72 0.39 15.56
CA GLU A 119 -8.73 0.32 17.02
C GLU A 119 -7.84 1.40 17.63
N VAL A 120 -6.72 1.70 17.00
CA VAL A 120 -5.79 2.73 17.48
C VAL A 120 -6.41 4.11 17.37
N ALA A 121 -7.06 4.42 16.25
CA ALA A 121 -7.74 5.69 16.06
C ALA A 121 -9.06 5.76 16.84
N GLY A 122 -9.65 4.60 17.15
CA GLY A 122 -10.94 4.53 17.84
C GLY A 122 -12.12 4.94 16.99
N GLU A 123 -11.98 4.86 15.67
CA GLU A 123 -13.03 5.29 14.74
C GLU A 123 -12.85 4.64 13.37
N VAL A 124 -13.89 4.71 12.55
CA VAL A 124 -13.82 4.30 11.14
C VAL A 124 -13.03 5.37 10.38
N ARG A 125 -12.08 4.91 9.59
CA ARG A 125 -11.25 5.79 8.76
C ARG A 125 -11.39 5.45 7.29
N PRO A 126 -11.33 6.46 6.40
CA PRO A 126 -11.50 6.22 4.97
C PRO A 126 -10.28 5.55 4.35
N LEU A 127 -10.54 4.82 3.27
CA LEU A 127 -9.51 4.28 2.40
C LEU A 127 -9.26 5.31 1.29
N GLY A 128 -8.01 5.59 0.97
CA GLY A 128 -7.69 6.49 -0.13
C GLY A 128 -8.31 5.99 -1.42
N ASP A 129 -8.96 6.84 -2.18
CA ASP A 129 -9.71 6.46 -3.38
C ASP A 129 -8.84 5.79 -4.43
N ARG A 130 -7.62 6.27 -4.62
CA ARG A 130 -6.66 5.68 -5.53
C ARG A 130 -6.26 4.27 -5.07
N HIS A 131 -6.04 4.09 -3.79
CA HIS A 131 -5.70 2.79 -3.21
C HIS A 131 -6.86 1.81 -3.34
N GLN A 132 -8.07 2.29 -3.12
CA GLN A 132 -9.28 1.48 -3.30
C GLN A 132 -9.37 0.96 -4.73
N ARG A 133 -9.17 1.82 -5.71
CA ARG A 133 -9.22 1.43 -7.12
C ARG A 133 -8.21 0.36 -7.46
N ILE A 134 -6.98 0.53 -7.03
CA ILE A 134 -5.91 -0.44 -7.29
C ILE A 134 -6.25 -1.78 -6.66
N LEU A 135 -6.75 -1.77 -5.41
CA LEU A 135 -7.13 -3.01 -4.72
C LEU A 135 -8.29 -3.72 -5.41
N LEU A 136 -9.29 -2.98 -5.85
CA LEU A 136 -10.43 -3.58 -6.57
C LEU A 136 -9.99 -4.19 -7.89
N ASP A 137 -9.09 -3.52 -8.61
CA ASP A 137 -8.51 -4.07 -9.84
C ASP A 137 -7.76 -5.35 -9.56
N PHE A 138 -6.98 -5.38 -8.48
CA PHE A 138 -6.24 -6.57 -8.08
C PHE A 138 -7.16 -7.73 -7.73
N VAL A 139 -8.16 -7.47 -6.90
CA VAL A 139 -9.15 -8.49 -6.50
C VAL A 139 -9.85 -9.06 -7.73
N GLU A 140 -10.27 -8.20 -8.65
CA GLU A 140 -10.90 -8.63 -9.88
C GLU A 140 -9.97 -9.51 -10.72
N SER A 141 -8.70 -9.14 -10.82
CA SER A 141 -7.72 -9.92 -11.59
C SER A 141 -7.51 -11.33 -11.02
N GLN A 142 -7.60 -11.48 -9.70
CA GLN A 142 -7.45 -12.79 -9.05
C GLN A 142 -8.67 -13.68 -9.26
N THR A 143 -9.86 -13.12 -9.39
CA THR A 143 -11.08 -13.91 -9.54
C THR A 143 -11.30 -14.38 -10.98
N LYS A 144 -10.56 -13.86 -11.95
CA LYS A 144 -10.68 -14.25 -13.37
C LYS A 144 -9.77 -15.40 -13.77
N MET A 145 -9.06 -15.95 -12.82
CA MET A 145 -8.14 -17.07 -13.07
C MET A 145 -8.88 -18.40 -13.20
#